data_95c926520888ae5244684565193ab50d
#
_entry.id   95c926520888ae5244684565193ab50d
#
_cell.length_a   1.000
_cell.length_b   1.000
_cell.length_c   1.000
_cell.angle_alpha   90.00
_cell.angle_beta   90.00
_cell.angle_gamma   90.00
#
_symmetry.space_group_name_H-M   'P 1'
#
loop_
_entity.id
_entity.type
_entity.pdbx_description
1 polymer ?
#
loop_
_entity_poly.entity_id
_entity_poly.type
_entity_poly.pdbx_seq_one_letter_code
_entity_poly.pdbx_strand_id
1 'polypeptide(L)'
;MRAGVIGGGLCGLSAAIRLAQRGIGVDLFEAAPTPGGRTRSFFEPRIGQWVDNGPHLLSGAYHDTMQLLSEAGAAGNITWQGSLSLPLWDAARGHFQLKPQASLPLALTLPWSCSRLPGHGWSDIPSLLRIAGLLKRHVDPRENVHNWLRIARVPQALIRDLLEPMCLGAMNEPLERANAASFKSVLHDAFAGHTSARLGWFNRPLRDALIEPLITMAHGLGVRIHTSERIRDIRPESNGFELRTAQQSIHVDACILALPLRAAQQLVRAPVTAVTRRISNIHLWFTGMSPLSHPFIGGIDTTGQWFFDISSQMPGLRSATAKADRLRHICVVISNDETGLQGDALIARVCSELDGIGATDGSCKLHHARIVSEHHATASVTAGGSGLQIPQGTIDACEAPQPGDIPATIESAVRRGKTAANQCYLQLAN
;
A
#
# COMPACT_ATOMS: atom_id res chain seq x y z
N MET A 1 -15.58 -27.13 -13.56
CA MET A 1 -16.00 -26.07 -12.63
C MET A 1 -15.40 -24.75 -13.08
N ARG A 2 -16.15 -23.67 -12.95
CA ARG A 2 -15.81 -22.34 -13.46
C ARG A 2 -16.11 -21.28 -12.38
N ALA A 3 -15.16 -20.42 -12.06
CA ALA A 3 -15.33 -19.34 -11.09
C ALA A 3 -15.27 -17.97 -11.79
N GLY A 4 -16.16 -17.06 -11.39
CA GLY A 4 -16.12 -15.65 -11.76
C GLY A 4 -15.44 -14.83 -10.66
N VAL A 5 -14.44 -14.03 -11.02
CA VAL A 5 -13.76 -13.09 -10.11
C VAL A 5 -14.06 -11.68 -10.56
N ILE A 6 -14.69 -10.88 -9.70
CA ILE A 6 -15.10 -9.51 -10.02
C ILE A 6 -14.12 -8.53 -9.37
N GLY A 7 -13.35 -7.83 -10.21
CA GLY A 7 -12.29 -6.90 -9.85
C GLY A 7 -10.89 -7.42 -10.15
N GLY A 8 -10.19 -6.76 -11.07
CA GLY A 8 -8.83 -7.11 -11.54
C GLY A 8 -7.71 -6.45 -10.74
N GLY A 9 -7.95 -6.03 -9.48
CA GLY A 9 -6.91 -5.60 -8.56
C GLY A 9 -6.07 -6.77 -8.05
N LEU A 10 -5.07 -6.51 -7.20
CA LEU A 10 -4.18 -7.56 -6.66
C LEU A 10 -4.94 -8.68 -5.94
N CYS A 11 -6.03 -8.36 -5.26
CA CYS A 11 -6.88 -9.35 -4.61
C CYS A 11 -7.50 -10.31 -5.63
N GLY A 12 -8.11 -9.78 -6.70
CA GLY A 12 -8.72 -10.59 -7.75
C GLY A 12 -7.70 -11.37 -8.58
N LEU A 13 -6.57 -10.76 -8.93
CA LEU A 13 -5.46 -11.45 -9.62
C LEU A 13 -4.92 -12.61 -8.76
N SER A 14 -4.69 -12.38 -7.47
CA SER A 14 -4.26 -13.42 -6.53
C SER A 14 -5.29 -14.55 -6.45
N ALA A 15 -6.58 -14.23 -6.31
CA ALA A 15 -7.64 -15.22 -6.25
C ALA A 15 -7.72 -16.04 -7.55
N ALA A 16 -7.69 -15.37 -8.71
CA ALA A 16 -7.76 -16.02 -10.01
C ALA A 16 -6.59 -16.99 -10.25
N ILE A 17 -5.36 -16.55 -9.93
CA ILE A 17 -4.15 -17.39 -10.04
C ILE A 17 -4.27 -18.61 -9.13
N ARG A 18 -4.65 -18.44 -7.85
CA ARG A 18 -4.76 -19.53 -6.88
C ARG A 18 -5.83 -20.56 -7.24
N LEU A 19 -6.93 -20.14 -7.85
CA LEU A 19 -7.97 -21.05 -8.36
C LEU A 19 -7.49 -21.79 -9.60
N ALA A 20 -6.88 -21.10 -10.56
CA ALA A 20 -6.38 -21.70 -11.78
C ALA A 20 -5.27 -22.73 -11.51
N GLN A 21 -4.39 -22.49 -10.55
CA GLN A 21 -3.39 -23.45 -10.07
C GLN A 21 -4.00 -24.75 -9.55
N ARG A 22 -5.28 -24.73 -9.12
CA ARG A 22 -6.05 -25.92 -8.66
C ARG A 22 -6.92 -26.54 -9.76
N GLY A 23 -6.76 -26.09 -11.01
CA GLY A 23 -7.51 -26.62 -12.15
C GLY A 23 -8.93 -26.08 -12.29
N ILE A 24 -9.30 -25.01 -11.57
CA ILE A 24 -10.59 -24.32 -11.75
C ILE A 24 -10.48 -23.35 -12.92
N GLY A 25 -11.41 -23.41 -13.87
CA GLY A 25 -11.52 -22.41 -14.93
C GLY A 25 -11.93 -21.06 -14.36
N VAL A 26 -11.25 -19.96 -14.73
CA VAL A 26 -11.51 -18.65 -14.13
C VAL A 26 -11.78 -17.61 -15.20
N ASP A 27 -12.82 -16.81 -14.97
CA ASP A 27 -13.09 -15.54 -15.66
C ASP A 27 -12.89 -14.40 -14.69
N LEU A 28 -11.93 -13.53 -14.97
CA LEU A 28 -11.62 -12.32 -14.19
C LEU A 28 -12.17 -11.09 -14.92
N PHE A 29 -13.03 -10.33 -14.28
CA PHE A 29 -13.65 -9.12 -14.85
C PHE A 29 -13.04 -7.86 -14.24
N GLU A 30 -12.56 -6.95 -15.10
CA GLU A 30 -12.02 -5.64 -14.73
C GLU A 30 -12.73 -4.54 -15.51
N ALA A 31 -13.22 -3.54 -14.80
CA ALA A 31 -13.93 -2.41 -15.38
C ALA A 31 -12.99 -1.43 -16.13
N ALA A 32 -11.72 -1.39 -15.74
CA ALA A 32 -10.70 -0.56 -16.38
C ALA A 32 -10.08 -1.29 -17.60
N PRO A 33 -9.42 -0.55 -18.51
CA PRO A 33 -8.71 -1.14 -19.65
C PRO A 33 -7.56 -2.06 -19.27
N THR A 34 -7.01 -1.91 -18.05
CA THR A 34 -5.90 -2.74 -17.54
C THR A 34 -6.18 -3.17 -16.10
N PRO A 35 -5.84 -4.41 -15.72
CA PRO A 35 -5.84 -4.83 -14.32
C PRO A 35 -4.81 -4.07 -13.48
N GLY A 36 -4.87 -4.27 -12.16
CA GLY A 36 -3.94 -3.69 -11.19
C GLY A 36 -4.62 -2.83 -10.12
N GLY A 37 -5.80 -2.29 -10.41
CA GLY A 37 -6.54 -1.47 -9.45
C GLY A 37 -5.73 -0.24 -9.01
N ARG A 38 -5.43 -0.11 -7.70
CA ARG A 38 -4.63 0.99 -7.14
C ARG A 38 -3.12 0.83 -7.35
N THR A 39 -2.62 -0.37 -7.63
CA THR A 39 -1.21 -0.64 -7.97
C THR A 39 -1.01 -0.50 -9.48
N ARG A 40 -1.19 0.70 -10.00
CA ARG A 40 -1.14 1.00 -11.43
C ARG A 40 -0.08 2.03 -11.76
N SER A 41 0.41 1.99 -12.99
CA SER A 41 1.22 3.02 -13.60
C SER A 41 0.44 3.70 -14.73
N PHE A 42 0.72 4.95 -15.00
CA PHE A 42 0.20 5.72 -16.13
C PHE A 42 1.35 6.30 -16.97
N PHE A 43 1.10 6.57 -18.21
CA PHE A 43 2.10 7.22 -19.06
C PHE A 43 2.01 8.74 -18.88
N GLU A 44 3.14 9.41 -18.56
CA GLU A 44 3.24 10.86 -18.48
C GLU A 44 3.80 11.39 -19.81
N PRO A 45 2.95 11.94 -20.69
CA PRO A 45 3.37 12.31 -22.05
C PRO A 45 4.42 13.42 -22.11
N ARG A 46 4.41 14.35 -21.14
CA ARG A 46 5.36 15.49 -21.10
C ARG A 46 6.80 15.03 -20.80
N ILE A 47 6.92 13.91 -20.10
CA ILE A 47 8.21 13.31 -19.75
C ILE A 47 8.52 12.13 -20.68
N GLY A 48 7.48 11.46 -21.20
CA GLY A 48 7.63 10.26 -22.02
C GLY A 48 8.02 9.04 -21.19
N GLN A 49 7.50 8.94 -19.96
CA GLN A 49 7.78 7.85 -19.02
C GLN A 49 6.51 7.23 -18.44
N TRP A 50 6.60 5.94 -18.09
CA TRP A 50 5.63 5.32 -17.20
C TRP A 50 5.91 5.74 -15.75
N VAL A 51 4.86 6.15 -15.05
CA VAL A 51 4.90 6.69 -13.69
C VAL A 51 3.87 5.95 -12.85
N ASP A 52 4.24 5.58 -11.66
CA ASP A 52 3.31 4.90 -10.74
C ASP A 52 2.27 5.87 -10.17
N ASN A 53 1.12 5.35 -9.80
CA ASN A 53 0.10 6.12 -9.07
C ASN A 53 0.68 6.76 -7.81
N GLY A 54 1.56 6.03 -7.13
CA GLY A 54 2.38 6.45 -6.02
C GLY A 54 3.44 5.39 -5.70
N PRO A 55 4.55 5.74 -5.05
CA PRO A 55 5.57 4.78 -4.64
C PRO A 55 5.03 3.85 -3.55
N HIS A 56 5.50 2.62 -3.56
CA HIS A 56 5.16 1.62 -2.56
C HIS A 56 6.40 1.12 -1.84
N LEU A 57 6.43 1.25 -0.50
CA LEU A 57 7.37 0.54 0.35
C LEU A 57 6.79 -0.82 0.71
N LEU A 58 7.63 -1.83 0.62
CA LEU A 58 7.34 -3.20 1.02
C LEU A 58 8.03 -3.50 2.34
N SER A 59 7.36 -4.21 3.22
CA SER A 59 7.96 -4.78 4.43
C SER A 59 8.46 -6.20 4.13
N GLY A 60 9.56 -6.60 4.74
CA GLY A 60 10.02 -7.99 4.69
C GLY A 60 9.06 -8.99 5.32
N ALA A 61 8.00 -8.51 6.00
CA ALA A 61 6.87 -9.30 6.51
C ALA A 61 5.82 -9.64 5.44
N TYR A 62 5.95 -9.17 4.20
CA TYR A 62 4.99 -9.40 3.11
C TYR A 62 5.19 -10.79 2.47
N HIS A 63 4.89 -11.84 3.23
CA HIS A 63 5.20 -13.22 2.85
C HIS A 63 4.35 -13.73 1.68
N ASP A 64 3.04 -13.47 1.68
CA ASP A 64 2.13 -13.93 0.62
C ASP A 64 2.42 -13.19 -0.70
N THR A 65 2.75 -11.89 -0.63
CA THR A 65 3.18 -11.10 -1.78
C THR A 65 4.49 -11.62 -2.36
N MET A 66 5.49 -11.88 -1.51
CA MET A 66 6.80 -12.39 -1.96
C MET A 66 6.69 -13.78 -2.56
N GLN A 67 5.84 -14.65 -2.00
CA GLN A 67 5.55 -15.95 -2.57
C GLN A 67 4.94 -15.82 -3.97
N LEU A 68 3.90 -14.97 -4.12
CA LEU A 68 3.21 -14.76 -5.41
C LEU A 68 4.17 -14.18 -6.47
N LEU A 69 4.99 -13.21 -6.10
CA LEU A 69 6.00 -12.62 -7.00
C LEU A 69 7.10 -13.62 -7.38
N SER A 70 7.53 -14.46 -6.46
CA SER A 70 8.49 -15.53 -6.75
C SER A 70 7.93 -16.54 -7.76
N GLU A 71 6.70 -16.96 -7.58
CA GLU A 71 5.99 -17.86 -8.51
C GLU A 71 5.79 -17.23 -9.91
N ALA A 72 5.58 -15.90 -9.96
CA ALA A 72 5.49 -15.13 -11.20
C ALA A 72 6.85 -14.77 -11.83
N GLY A 73 7.98 -15.20 -11.23
CA GLY A 73 9.32 -14.85 -11.70
C GLY A 73 9.70 -13.37 -11.50
N ALA A 74 8.99 -12.65 -10.65
CA ALA A 74 9.09 -11.19 -10.47
C ALA A 74 9.77 -10.76 -9.17
N ALA A 75 10.25 -11.68 -8.33
CA ALA A 75 10.91 -11.36 -7.05
C ALA A 75 12.14 -10.47 -7.21
N GLY A 76 12.89 -10.57 -8.35
CA GLY A 76 14.02 -9.72 -8.69
C GLY A 76 13.66 -8.26 -9.03
N ASN A 77 12.38 -7.93 -9.13
CA ASN A 77 11.91 -6.56 -9.38
C ASN A 77 11.86 -5.70 -8.11
N ILE A 78 12.32 -6.23 -6.98
CA ILE A 78 12.35 -5.52 -5.70
C ILE A 78 13.81 -5.33 -5.27
N THR A 79 14.16 -4.10 -4.91
CA THR A 79 15.39 -3.78 -4.20
C THR A 79 15.11 -3.74 -2.71
N TRP A 80 15.85 -4.52 -1.93
CA TRP A 80 15.72 -4.60 -0.49
C TRP A 80 16.86 -3.89 0.24
N GLN A 81 16.54 -3.23 1.35
CA GLN A 81 17.58 -2.85 2.32
C GLN A 81 18.23 -4.11 2.90
N GLY A 82 19.52 -4.03 3.23
CA GLY A 82 20.22 -5.11 3.93
C GLY A 82 19.70 -5.30 5.37
N SER A 83 19.28 -4.22 6.03
CA SER A 83 18.64 -4.17 7.35
C SER A 83 17.74 -2.96 7.43
N LEU A 84 16.87 -2.89 8.46
CA LEU A 84 16.01 -1.71 8.70
C LEU A 84 16.88 -0.43 8.73
N SER A 85 16.50 0.51 7.89
CA SER A 85 17.09 1.84 7.80
C SER A 85 15.96 2.81 7.45
N LEU A 86 15.57 3.63 8.43
CA LEU A 86 14.52 4.62 8.28
C LEU A 86 15.15 6.02 8.39
N PRO A 87 15.51 6.63 7.26
CA PRO A 87 16.02 8.00 7.22
C PRO A 87 14.86 8.98 7.46
N LEU A 88 15.10 9.94 8.34
CA LEU A 88 14.12 10.94 8.76
C LEU A 88 14.74 12.33 8.67
N TRP A 89 13.91 13.32 8.47
CA TRP A 89 14.27 14.72 8.47
C TRP A 89 13.25 15.54 9.27
N ASP A 90 13.78 16.49 10.01
CA ASP A 90 13.01 17.45 10.79
C ASP A 90 13.66 18.83 10.65
N ALA A 91 12.86 19.88 10.45
CA ALA A 91 13.39 21.22 10.18
C ALA A 91 14.27 21.79 11.31
N ALA A 92 14.02 21.41 12.57
CA ALA A 92 14.77 21.88 13.73
C ALA A 92 16.02 21.01 14.02
N ARG A 93 16.00 19.71 13.67
CA ARG A 93 17.01 18.73 14.06
C ARG A 93 17.87 18.22 12.90
N GLY A 94 17.49 18.55 11.64
CA GLY A 94 18.15 18.08 10.45
C GLY A 94 17.88 16.61 10.15
N HIS A 95 18.83 15.96 9.46
CA HIS A 95 18.77 14.55 9.10
C HIS A 95 19.19 13.65 10.25
N PHE A 96 18.44 12.58 10.45
CA PHE A 96 18.78 11.49 11.36
C PHE A 96 18.19 10.17 10.85
N GLN A 97 18.56 9.06 11.48
CA GLN A 97 18.22 7.74 10.95
C GLN A 97 17.98 6.75 12.08
N LEU A 98 16.84 6.05 12.02
CA LEU A 98 16.62 4.86 12.83
C LEU A 98 17.25 3.67 12.09
N LYS A 99 18.36 3.14 12.65
CA LYS A 99 19.11 2.02 12.07
C LYS A 99 19.58 1.05 13.15
N PRO A 100 18.75 0.06 13.53
CA PRO A 100 19.14 -0.96 14.49
C PRO A 100 20.33 -1.80 13.98
N GLN A 101 21.21 -2.22 14.88
CA GLN A 101 22.36 -3.05 14.54
C GLN A 101 21.89 -4.45 14.13
N ALA A 102 22.25 -4.89 12.92
CA ALA A 102 21.76 -6.14 12.33
C ALA A 102 22.36 -7.42 12.95
N SER A 103 23.53 -7.33 13.62
CA SER A 103 24.25 -8.48 14.20
C SER A 103 23.67 -8.99 15.52
N LEU A 104 22.77 -8.24 16.15
CA LEU A 104 22.13 -8.58 17.42
C LEU A 104 20.60 -8.64 17.24
N PRO A 105 19.84 -9.36 18.09
CA PRO A 105 18.39 -9.45 17.98
C PRO A 105 17.71 -8.06 17.92
N LEU A 106 16.76 -7.89 17.02
CA LEU A 106 16.05 -6.62 16.79
C LEU A 106 15.39 -6.09 18.07
N ALA A 107 14.84 -6.98 18.90
CA ALA A 107 14.20 -6.64 20.16
C ALA A 107 15.14 -5.91 21.15
N LEU A 108 16.47 -6.11 21.04
CA LEU A 108 17.49 -5.43 21.84
C LEU A 108 17.97 -4.14 21.16
N THR A 109 18.19 -4.22 19.86
CA THR A 109 18.85 -3.12 19.12
C THR A 109 17.88 -2.02 18.68
N LEU A 110 16.60 -2.31 18.54
CA LEU A 110 15.60 -1.29 18.20
C LEU A 110 15.41 -0.26 19.32
N PRO A 111 15.18 -0.64 20.60
CA PRO A 111 15.11 0.34 21.70
C PRO A 111 16.40 1.13 21.86
N TRP A 112 17.55 0.47 21.74
CA TRP A 112 18.84 1.16 21.73
C TRP A 112 18.96 2.18 20.60
N SER A 113 18.55 1.82 19.38
CA SER A 113 18.61 2.73 18.24
C SER A 113 17.68 3.93 18.40
N CYS A 114 16.48 3.70 18.93
CA CYS A 114 15.52 4.77 19.23
C CYS A 114 16.08 5.76 20.27
N SER A 115 16.74 5.26 21.34
CA SER A 115 17.29 6.13 22.39
C SER A 115 18.45 7.00 21.92
N ARG A 116 18.99 6.77 20.73
CA ARG A 116 20.09 7.55 20.12
C ARG A 116 19.64 8.57 19.09
N LEU A 117 18.35 8.63 18.81
CA LEU A 117 17.81 9.67 17.94
C LEU A 117 17.91 11.05 18.60
N PRO A 118 18.07 12.14 17.83
CA PRO A 118 18.09 13.50 18.38
C PRO A 118 16.82 13.80 19.18
N GLY A 119 17.01 14.24 20.43
CA GLY A 119 15.90 14.52 21.35
C GLY A 119 15.38 13.30 22.12
N HIS A 120 16.01 12.14 21.96
CA HIS A 120 15.70 10.90 22.67
C HIS A 120 16.82 10.47 23.61
N GLY A 121 16.54 9.53 24.50
CA GLY A 121 17.53 9.06 25.49
C GLY A 121 17.17 7.71 26.11
N TRP A 122 17.99 7.28 27.05
CA TRP A 122 17.79 6.05 27.83
C TRP A 122 16.47 6.02 28.60
N SER A 123 15.92 7.20 28.94
CA SER A 123 14.60 7.35 29.57
C SER A 123 13.44 6.84 28.73
N ASP A 124 13.63 6.69 27.40
CA ASP A 124 12.60 6.21 26.49
C ASP A 124 12.50 4.68 26.46
N ILE A 125 13.56 3.97 26.84
CA ILE A 125 13.62 2.50 26.80
C ILE A 125 12.47 1.85 27.61
N PRO A 126 12.15 2.27 28.84
CA PRO A 126 11.00 1.69 29.55
C PRO A 126 9.67 1.85 28.81
N SER A 127 9.51 2.94 28.04
CA SER A 127 8.30 3.16 27.22
C SER A 127 8.26 2.23 26.01
N LEU A 128 9.37 2.03 25.32
CA LEU A 128 9.49 1.08 24.22
C LEU A 128 9.24 -0.36 24.69
N LEU A 129 9.72 -0.74 25.88
CA LEU A 129 9.42 -2.04 26.49
C LEU A 129 7.93 -2.18 26.86
N ARG A 130 7.28 -1.10 27.32
CA ARG A 130 5.82 -1.10 27.54
C ARG A 130 5.07 -1.30 26.24
N ILE A 131 5.47 -0.65 25.13
CA ILE A 131 4.87 -0.88 23.80
C ILE A 131 5.02 -2.35 23.42
N ALA A 132 6.22 -2.94 23.55
CA ALA A 132 6.43 -4.36 23.29
C ALA A 132 5.53 -5.27 24.17
N GLY A 133 5.28 -4.88 25.41
CA GLY A 133 4.31 -5.53 26.30
C GLY A 133 2.87 -5.40 25.83
N LEU A 134 2.48 -4.24 25.29
CA LEU A 134 1.16 -4.01 24.74
C LEU A 134 0.90 -4.85 23.48
N LEU A 135 1.92 -5.13 22.67
CA LEU A 135 1.77 -6.00 21.49
C LEU A 135 1.29 -7.42 21.85
N LYS A 136 1.46 -7.86 23.10
CA LYS A 136 1.01 -9.18 23.60
C LYS A 136 -0.38 -9.15 24.23
N ARG A 137 -0.96 -7.96 24.46
CA ARG A 137 -2.25 -7.83 25.15
C ARG A 137 -3.40 -7.75 24.14
N HIS A 138 -4.58 -8.12 24.59
CA HIS A 138 -5.81 -7.86 23.84
C HIS A 138 -6.05 -6.35 23.75
N VAL A 139 -6.56 -5.90 22.60
CA VAL A 139 -6.94 -4.50 22.34
C VAL A 139 -8.42 -4.50 22.04
N ASP A 140 -9.18 -3.55 22.64
CA ASP A 140 -10.58 -3.38 22.33
C ASP A 140 -10.72 -3.06 20.82
N PRO A 141 -11.60 -3.73 20.08
CA PRO A 141 -11.85 -3.47 18.67
C PRO A 141 -12.22 -2.01 18.33
N ARG A 142 -12.71 -1.25 19.30
CA ARG A 142 -13.11 0.16 19.15
C ARG A 142 -12.02 1.15 19.57
N GLU A 143 -10.91 0.67 20.12
CA GLU A 143 -9.82 1.52 20.59
C GLU A 143 -9.06 2.17 19.45
N ASN A 144 -8.71 3.46 19.59
CA ASN A 144 -7.83 4.14 18.67
C ASN A 144 -6.38 4.12 19.14
N VAL A 145 -5.44 4.36 18.21
CA VAL A 145 -4.00 4.32 18.50
C VAL A 145 -3.60 5.36 19.52
N HIS A 146 -4.14 6.58 19.46
CA HIS A 146 -3.81 7.67 20.39
C HIS A 146 -4.09 7.25 21.84
N ASN A 147 -5.30 6.78 22.15
CA ASN A 147 -5.66 6.34 23.49
C ASN A 147 -4.85 5.11 23.93
N TRP A 148 -4.63 4.15 23.03
CA TRP A 148 -3.83 2.95 23.29
C TRP A 148 -2.40 3.31 23.72
N LEU A 149 -1.75 4.27 23.03
CA LEU A 149 -0.41 4.76 23.38
C LEU A 149 -0.41 5.59 24.67
N ARG A 150 -1.47 6.37 24.93
CA ARG A 150 -1.63 7.15 26.16
C ARG A 150 -1.73 6.24 27.39
N ILE A 151 -2.48 5.14 27.31
CA ILE A 151 -2.56 4.13 28.38
C ILE A 151 -1.17 3.55 28.68
N ALA A 152 -0.34 3.35 27.66
CA ALA A 152 1.04 2.90 27.82
C ALA A 152 2.00 3.98 28.32
N ARG A 153 1.52 5.21 28.51
CA ARG A 153 2.36 6.37 28.89
C ARG A 153 3.56 6.53 27.97
N VAL A 154 3.33 6.42 26.66
CA VAL A 154 4.37 6.64 25.65
C VAL A 154 4.68 8.13 25.58
N PRO A 155 5.97 8.56 25.65
CA PRO A 155 6.34 9.96 25.52
C PRO A 155 5.93 10.55 24.18
N GLN A 156 5.48 11.81 24.17
CA GLN A 156 5.04 12.50 22.97
C GLN A 156 6.13 12.57 21.88
N ALA A 157 7.40 12.69 22.30
CA ALA A 157 8.52 12.68 21.35
C ALA A 157 8.61 11.36 20.56
N LEU A 158 8.45 10.19 21.21
CA LEU A 158 8.42 8.89 20.52
C LEU A 158 7.19 8.74 19.61
N ILE A 159 6.06 9.29 20.05
CA ILE A 159 4.84 9.28 19.22
C ILE A 159 5.12 10.07 17.95
N ARG A 160 5.51 11.34 18.05
CA ARG A 160 5.77 12.24 16.93
C ARG A 160 6.84 11.71 15.96
N ASP A 161 7.95 11.22 16.50
CA ASP A 161 9.13 10.92 15.69
C ASP A 161 9.11 9.52 15.06
N LEU A 162 8.34 8.59 15.62
CA LEU A 162 8.34 7.20 15.16
C LEU A 162 6.93 6.65 14.89
N LEU A 163 6.03 6.73 15.89
CA LEU A 163 4.78 5.98 15.80
C LEU A 163 3.76 6.65 14.86
N GLU A 164 3.71 7.98 14.86
CA GLU A 164 2.82 8.75 13.99
C GLU A 164 3.20 8.62 12.51
N PRO A 165 4.48 8.83 12.09
CA PRO A 165 4.90 8.57 10.71
C PRO A 165 4.64 7.14 10.26
N MET A 166 4.84 6.15 11.15
CA MET A 166 4.54 4.76 10.86
C MET A 166 3.04 4.50 10.73
N CYS A 167 2.22 5.08 11.60
CA CYS A 167 0.77 4.96 11.53
C CYS A 167 0.23 5.60 10.25
N LEU A 168 0.62 6.83 9.94
CA LEU A 168 0.23 7.51 8.70
C LEU A 168 0.67 6.72 7.46
N GLY A 169 1.92 6.23 7.44
CA GLY A 169 2.44 5.47 6.30
C GLY A 169 1.78 4.10 6.10
N ALA A 170 1.41 3.42 7.18
CA ALA A 170 0.83 2.08 7.12
C ALA A 170 -0.70 2.09 7.08
N MET A 171 -1.35 2.95 7.88
CA MET A 171 -2.80 2.98 8.05
C MET A 171 -3.49 4.02 7.17
N ASN A 172 -2.73 5.02 6.68
CA ASN A 172 -3.29 6.21 6.02
C ASN A 172 -4.32 6.94 6.90
N GLU A 173 -4.14 6.91 8.21
CA GLU A 173 -5.01 7.56 9.19
C GLU A 173 -4.17 8.15 10.34
N PRO A 174 -4.56 9.31 10.91
CA PRO A 174 -3.93 9.85 12.09
C PRO A 174 -4.24 8.98 13.33
N LEU A 175 -3.42 9.10 14.37
CA LEU A 175 -3.50 8.28 15.58
C LEU A 175 -4.88 8.29 16.27
N GLU A 176 -5.59 9.43 16.21
CA GLU A 176 -6.90 9.64 16.83
C GLU A 176 -8.01 8.83 16.15
N ARG A 177 -7.81 8.44 14.89
CA ARG A 177 -8.79 7.71 14.07
C ARG A 177 -8.35 6.29 13.73
N ALA A 178 -7.04 6.07 13.67
CA ALA A 178 -6.49 4.75 13.35
C ALA A 178 -6.86 3.71 14.41
N ASN A 179 -7.27 2.53 13.98
CA ASN A 179 -7.64 1.43 14.86
C ASN A 179 -6.40 0.82 15.54
N ALA A 180 -6.41 0.73 16.86
CA ALA A 180 -5.27 0.26 17.64
C ALA A 180 -4.98 -1.23 17.44
N ALA A 181 -6.00 -2.08 17.27
CA ALA A 181 -5.81 -3.51 17.03
C ALA A 181 -5.11 -3.76 15.68
N SER A 182 -5.48 -3.01 14.64
CA SER A 182 -4.84 -3.09 13.32
C SER A 182 -3.42 -2.53 13.33
N PHE A 183 -3.18 -1.39 13.99
CA PHE A 183 -1.83 -0.85 14.12
C PHE A 183 -0.91 -1.76 14.94
N LYS A 184 -1.44 -2.40 15.99
CA LYS A 184 -0.74 -3.45 16.72
C LYS A 184 -0.29 -4.59 15.80
N SER A 185 -1.15 -5.06 14.89
CA SER A 185 -0.81 -6.11 13.92
C SER A 185 0.32 -5.64 12.98
N VAL A 186 0.27 -4.39 12.51
CA VAL A 186 1.35 -3.79 11.71
C VAL A 186 2.68 -3.80 12.46
N LEU A 187 2.71 -3.33 13.72
CA LEU A 187 3.93 -3.30 14.54
C LEU A 187 4.45 -4.70 14.84
N HIS A 188 3.54 -5.63 15.15
CA HIS A 188 3.90 -7.03 15.42
C HIS A 188 4.57 -7.67 14.22
N ASP A 189 3.97 -7.55 13.02
CA ASP A 189 4.49 -8.18 11.80
C ASP A 189 5.78 -7.49 11.33
N ALA A 190 5.82 -6.14 11.32
CA ALA A 190 6.98 -5.38 10.88
C ALA A 190 8.21 -5.60 11.78
N PHE A 191 8.03 -5.75 13.10
CA PHE A 191 9.14 -5.89 14.05
C PHE A 191 9.32 -7.30 14.60
N ALA A 192 8.77 -8.33 13.94
CA ALA A 192 8.99 -9.74 14.30
C ALA A 192 10.47 -10.17 14.22
N GLY A 193 11.28 -9.47 13.42
CA GLY A 193 12.73 -9.70 13.28
C GLY A 193 13.35 -8.81 12.22
N HIS A 194 14.69 -8.89 12.05
CA HIS A 194 15.39 -8.05 11.08
C HIS A 194 14.91 -8.23 9.64
N THR A 195 14.62 -9.47 9.24
CA THR A 195 14.09 -9.76 7.90
C THR A 195 12.73 -9.10 7.68
N SER A 196 11.84 -9.18 8.66
CA SER A 196 10.51 -8.57 8.59
C SER A 196 10.56 -7.05 8.61
N ALA A 197 11.50 -6.48 9.37
CA ALA A 197 11.63 -5.03 9.55
C ALA A 197 12.29 -4.31 8.36
N ARG A 198 13.06 -5.02 7.52
CA ARG A 198 13.68 -4.38 6.35
C ARG A 198 12.64 -3.85 5.39
N LEU A 199 12.95 -2.73 4.74
CA LEU A 199 12.11 -2.13 3.72
C LEU A 199 12.64 -2.43 2.33
N GLY A 200 11.74 -2.52 1.37
CA GLY A 200 12.05 -2.69 -0.04
C GLY A 200 11.18 -1.80 -0.91
N TRP A 201 11.57 -1.63 -2.16
CA TRP A 201 10.84 -0.88 -3.17
C TRP A 201 10.99 -1.52 -4.54
N PHE A 202 10.06 -1.27 -5.44
CA PHE A 202 10.16 -1.75 -6.82
C PHE A 202 11.24 -0.97 -7.59
N ASN A 203 12.04 -1.69 -8.39
CA ASN A 203 13.16 -1.12 -9.18
C ASN A 203 12.75 -0.77 -10.63
N ARG A 204 11.47 -0.87 -10.93
CA ARG A 204 10.81 -0.48 -12.17
C ARG A 204 9.35 -0.14 -11.90
N PRO A 205 8.61 0.49 -12.84
CA PRO A 205 7.20 0.83 -12.64
C PRO A 205 6.34 -0.38 -12.23
N LEU A 206 5.35 -0.18 -11.37
CA LEU A 206 4.46 -1.22 -10.85
C LEU A 206 3.81 -2.06 -11.96
N ARG A 207 3.50 -1.42 -13.09
CA ARG A 207 3.03 -2.12 -14.27
C ARG A 207 3.98 -3.27 -14.63
N ASP A 208 5.26 -2.97 -14.80
CA ASP A 208 6.27 -3.94 -15.27
C ASP A 208 6.83 -4.80 -14.13
N ALA A 209 6.85 -4.27 -12.91
CA ALA A 209 7.39 -4.95 -11.74
C ALA A 209 6.45 -6.00 -11.15
N LEU A 210 5.14 -5.71 -11.17
CA LEU A 210 4.13 -6.43 -10.40
C LEU A 210 2.98 -6.93 -11.29
N ILE A 211 2.35 -6.04 -12.07
CA ILE A 211 1.08 -6.35 -12.73
C ILE A 211 1.24 -7.22 -13.96
N GLU A 212 2.13 -6.86 -14.89
CA GLU A 212 2.37 -7.66 -16.11
C GLU A 212 2.88 -9.08 -15.82
N PRO A 213 3.80 -9.32 -14.85
CA PRO A 213 4.15 -10.69 -14.45
C PRO A 213 2.95 -11.51 -13.96
N LEU A 214 2.05 -10.90 -13.16
CA LEU A 214 0.86 -11.60 -12.65
C LEU A 214 -0.16 -11.87 -13.76
N ILE A 215 -0.35 -10.95 -14.69
CA ILE A 215 -1.20 -11.14 -15.87
C ILE A 215 -0.64 -12.28 -16.75
N THR A 216 0.66 -12.27 -17.00
CA THR A 216 1.35 -13.31 -17.78
C THR A 216 1.17 -14.68 -17.13
N MET A 217 1.38 -14.77 -15.82
CA MET A 217 1.16 -15.99 -15.05
C MET A 217 -0.30 -16.45 -15.12
N ALA A 218 -1.26 -15.54 -14.94
CA ALA A 218 -2.68 -15.84 -15.00
C ALA A 218 -3.09 -16.40 -16.38
N HIS A 219 -2.63 -15.76 -17.46
CA HIS A 219 -2.86 -16.25 -18.83
C HIS A 219 -2.21 -17.62 -19.07
N GLY A 220 -0.98 -17.83 -18.60
CA GLY A 220 -0.30 -19.13 -18.68
C GLY A 220 -1.04 -20.26 -17.97
N LEU A 221 -1.82 -19.93 -16.94
CA LEU A 221 -2.70 -20.85 -16.22
C LEU A 221 -4.11 -20.97 -16.83
N GLY A 222 -4.39 -20.30 -17.95
CA GLY A 222 -5.68 -20.35 -18.64
C GLY A 222 -6.77 -19.44 -18.06
N VAL A 223 -6.41 -18.45 -17.22
CA VAL A 223 -7.37 -17.43 -16.74
C VAL A 223 -7.80 -16.55 -17.91
N ARG A 224 -9.11 -16.39 -18.10
CA ARG A 224 -9.67 -15.42 -19.06
C ARG A 224 -9.85 -14.08 -18.35
N ILE A 225 -9.11 -13.06 -18.79
CA ILE A 225 -9.17 -11.71 -18.23
C ILE A 225 -9.99 -10.83 -19.17
N HIS A 226 -11.14 -10.36 -18.68
CA HIS A 226 -12.06 -9.46 -19.38
C HIS A 226 -11.84 -8.03 -18.90
N THR A 227 -11.14 -7.22 -19.69
CA THR A 227 -10.88 -5.80 -19.39
C THR A 227 -11.91 -4.90 -20.04
N SER A 228 -12.08 -3.66 -19.53
CA SER A 228 -13.16 -2.73 -19.95
C SER A 228 -14.55 -3.35 -19.81
N GLU A 229 -14.69 -4.36 -18.97
CA GLU A 229 -15.91 -5.14 -18.81
C GLU A 229 -16.40 -5.11 -17.35
N ARG A 230 -17.28 -4.16 -17.06
CA ARG A 230 -17.85 -3.96 -15.73
C ARG A 230 -19.01 -4.91 -15.49
N ILE A 231 -18.96 -5.71 -14.44
CA ILE A 231 -20.14 -6.43 -13.93
C ILE A 231 -21.15 -5.42 -13.37
N ARG A 232 -22.39 -5.50 -13.82
CA ARG A 232 -23.51 -4.62 -13.46
C ARG A 232 -24.53 -5.29 -12.54
N ASP A 233 -24.57 -6.64 -12.57
CA ASP A 233 -25.51 -7.43 -11.80
C ASP A 233 -24.95 -8.82 -11.53
N ILE A 234 -25.28 -9.37 -10.36
CA ILE A 234 -24.92 -10.73 -9.93
C ILE A 234 -26.23 -11.39 -9.52
N ARG A 235 -26.62 -12.44 -10.24
CA ARG A 235 -27.85 -13.18 -9.95
C ARG A 235 -27.52 -14.59 -9.51
N PRO A 236 -27.88 -14.97 -8.27
CA PRO A 236 -27.83 -16.36 -7.87
C PRO A 236 -28.78 -17.22 -8.73
N GLU A 237 -28.33 -18.38 -9.11
CA GLU A 237 -29.10 -19.41 -9.81
C GLU A 237 -29.09 -20.72 -9.00
N SER A 238 -29.85 -21.72 -9.43
CA SER A 238 -29.92 -23.01 -8.75
C SER A 238 -28.53 -23.70 -8.65
N ASN A 239 -27.67 -23.49 -9.67
CA ASN A 239 -26.35 -24.12 -9.78
C ASN A 239 -25.28 -23.06 -10.10
N GLY A 240 -25.18 -21.98 -9.30
CA GLY A 240 -24.14 -20.97 -9.51
C GLY A 240 -24.68 -19.55 -9.63
N PHE A 241 -24.11 -18.79 -10.58
CA PHE A 241 -24.38 -17.36 -10.74
C PHE A 241 -24.42 -16.96 -12.21
N GLU A 242 -25.37 -16.09 -12.57
CA GLU A 242 -25.31 -15.30 -13.80
C GLU A 242 -24.63 -13.95 -13.51
N LEU A 243 -23.49 -13.70 -14.14
CA LEU A 243 -22.77 -12.42 -14.08
C LEU A 243 -23.10 -11.61 -15.33
N ARG A 244 -23.67 -10.41 -15.16
CA ARG A 244 -24.12 -9.56 -16.28
C ARG A 244 -23.21 -8.35 -16.47
N THR A 245 -22.76 -8.16 -17.71
CA THR A 245 -22.08 -6.95 -18.16
C THR A 245 -23.02 -6.09 -19.03
N ALA A 246 -22.50 -5.11 -19.73
CA ALA A 246 -23.28 -4.37 -20.72
C ALA A 246 -23.47 -5.16 -22.04
N GLN A 247 -22.54 -6.09 -22.32
CA GLN A 247 -22.42 -6.80 -23.59
C GLN A 247 -22.95 -8.22 -23.51
N GLN A 248 -22.78 -8.90 -22.36
CA GLN A 248 -23.04 -10.33 -22.24
C GLN A 248 -23.48 -10.73 -20.82
N SER A 249 -24.01 -11.96 -20.74
CA SER A 249 -24.21 -12.71 -19.49
C SER A 249 -23.31 -13.94 -19.50
N ILE A 250 -22.67 -14.20 -18.37
CA ILE A 250 -21.75 -15.33 -18.19
C ILE A 250 -22.19 -16.13 -16.99
N HIS A 251 -22.31 -17.44 -17.15
CA HIS A 251 -22.66 -18.36 -16.07
C HIS A 251 -21.39 -18.95 -15.47
N VAL A 252 -21.33 -18.96 -14.12
CA VAL A 252 -20.21 -19.50 -13.33
C VAL A 252 -20.75 -20.28 -12.14
N ASP A 253 -20.00 -21.31 -11.72
CA ASP A 253 -20.39 -22.17 -10.60
C ASP A 253 -20.17 -21.48 -9.24
N ALA A 254 -19.19 -20.56 -9.15
CA ALA A 254 -18.90 -19.76 -7.96
C ALA A 254 -18.49 -18.33 -8.34
N CYS A 255 -18.71 -17.39 -7.41
CA CYS A 255 -18.41 -15.97 -7.62
C CYS A 255 -17.61 -15.39 -6.47
N ILE A 256 -16.48 -14.72 -6.75
CA ILE A 256 -15.67 -13.94 -5.81
C ILE A 256 -15.84 -12.46 -6.10
N LEU A 257 -16.18 -11.68 -5.06
CA LEU A 257 -16.30 -10.24 -5.14
C LEU A 257 -15.04 -9.58 -4.55
N ALA A 258 -14.10 -9.17 -5.42
CA ALA A 258 -12.78 -8.63 -5.06
C ALA A 258 -12.69 -7.12 -5.36
N LEU A 259 -13.63 -6.35 -4.84
CA LEU A 259 -13.78 -4.91 -5.09
C LEU A 259 -13.43 -4.07 -3.86
N PRO A 260 -13.08 -2.78 -4.06
CA PRO A 260 -13.15 -1.80 -2.97
C PRO A 260 -14.57 -1.73 -2.41
N LEU A 261 -14.72 -1.54 -1.08
CA LEU A 261 -16.02 -1.58 -0.40
C LEU A 261 -17.07 -0.68 -1.07
N ARG A 262 -16.69 0.55 -1.42
CA ARG A 262 -17.58 1.50 -2.12
C ARG A 262 -18.11 0.95 -3.45
N ALA A 263 -17.25 0.33 -4.26
CA ALA A 263 -17.65 -0.25 -5.53
C ALA A 263 -18.55 -1.49 -5.34
N ALA A 264 -18.27 -2.28 -4.31
CA ALA A 264 -19.12 -3.41 -3.94
C ALA A 264 -20.52 -2.94 -3.50
N GLN A 265 -20.60 -1.92 -2.63
CA GLN A 265 -21.86 -1.32 -2.20
C GLN A 265 -22.69 -0.79 -3.39
N GLN A 266 -22.03 -0.14 -4.35
CA GLN A 266 -22.69 0.32 -5.59
C GLN A 266 -23.22 -0.85 -6.43
N LEU A 267 -22.45 -1.92 -6.57
CA LEU A 267 -22.83 -3.10 -7.35
C LEU A 267 -24.06 -3.79 -6.77
N VAL A 268 -24.11 -3.97 -5.44
CA VAL A 268 -25.26 -4.59 -4.77
C VAL A 268 -26.35 -3.58 -4.42
N ARG A 269 -26.24 -2.32 -4.89
CA ARG A 269 -27.23 -1.24 -4.67
C ARG A 269 -27.47 -0.94 -3.19
N ALA A 270 -26.48 -1.16 -2.34
CA ALA A 270 -26.51 -0.81 -0.93
C ALA A 270 -26.15 0.67 -0.71
N PRO A 271 -26.55 1.29 0.41
CA PRO A 271 -26.09 2.62 0.77
C PRO A 271 -24.55 2.66 0.85
N VAL A 272 -23.94 3.71 0.29
CA VAL A 272 -22.50 3.89 0.35
C VAL A 272 -22.10 4.48 1.70
N THR A 273 -21.68 3.63 2.61
CA THR A 273 -21.25 3.99 3.98
C THR A 273 -19.74 3.88 4.18
N ALA A 274 -19.01 3.40 3.15
CA ALA A 274 -17.55 3.26 3.21
C ALA A 274 -16.89 4.61 3.51
N VAL A 275 -16.21 4.70 4.65
CA VAL A 275 -15.31 5.82 4.97
C VAL A 275 -13.97 5.52 4.33
N THR A 276 -13.51 6.44 3.48
CA THR A 276 -12.25 6.27 2.76
C THR A 276 -11.34 7.47 2.98
N ARG A 277 -10.02 7.25 2.86
CA ARG A 277 -9.01 8.28 3.03
C ARG A 277 -8.31 8.56 1.70
N ARG A 278 -7.93 9.83 1.53
CA ARG A 278 -7.20 10.29 0.35
C ARG A 278 -5.69 10.15 0.57
N ILE A 279 -4.98 9.79 -0.51
CA ILE A 279 -3.53 9.95 -0.62
C ILE A 279 -3.26 10.86 -1.80
N SER A 280 -2.38 11.83 -1.62
CA SER A 280 -1.87 12.68 -2.70
C SER A 280 -0.40 12.37 -2.96
N ASN A 281 -0.06 12.10 -4.22
CA ASN A 281 1.29 11.86 -4.70
C ASN A 281 1.68 13.01 -5.61
N ILE A 282 2.71 13.74 -5.24
CA ILE A 282 3.20 14.90 -5.97
C ILE A 282 4.48 14.50 -6.68
N HIS A 283 4.39 14.23 -7.96
CA HIS A 283 5.52 13.90 -8.82
C HIS A 283 6.16 15.18 -9.33
N LEU A 284 7.46 15.30 -9.12
CA LEU A 284 8.26 16.48 -9.43
C LEU A 284 9.48 16.07 -10.26
N TRP A 285 9.71 16.70 -11.38
CA TRP A 285 10.87 16.49 -12.23
C TRP A 285 11.74 17.73 -12.25
N PHE A 286 12.99 17.59 -11.83
CA PHE A 286 13.93 18.70 -11.70
C PHE A 286 15.11 18.55 -12.66
N THR A 287 15.61 19.70 -13.14
CA THR A 287 16.95 19.81 -13.76
C THR A 287 17.96 20.29 -12.73
N GLY A 288 19.17 19.76 -12.77
CA GLY A 288 20.27 20.18 -11.88
C GLY A 288 20.19 19.64 -10.45
N MET A 289 19.15 18.88 -10.11
CA MET A 289 18.99 18.32 -8.76
C MET A 289 19.89 17.10 -8.53
N SER A 290 20.61 17.11 -7.41
CA SER A 290 21.38 15.97 -6.93
C SER A 290 20.48 14.85 -6.38
N PRO A 291 20.97 13.59 -6.32
CA PRO A 291 20.24 12.52 -5.63
C PRO A 291 19.94 12.90 -4.17
N LEU A 292 18.79 12.44 -3.66
CA LEU A 292 18.57 12.47 -2.21
C LEU A 292 19.65 11.61 -1.52
N SER A 293 19.96 11.92 -0.26
CA SER A 293 20.92 11.15 0.55
C SER A 293 20.51 9.68 0.73
N HIS A 294 19.22 9.39 0.57
CA HIS A 294 18.64 8.05 0.67
C HIS A 294 17.56 7.86 -0.40
N PRO A 295 17.22 6.62 -0.78
CA PRO A 295 16.15 6.33 -1.75
C PRO A 295 14.78 6.89 -1.35
N PHE A 296 14.57 7.11 -0.07
CA PHE A 296 13.42 7.81 0.49
C PHE A 296 13.80 8.46 1.83
N ILE A 297 13.06 9.49 2.23
CA ILE A 297 13.23 10.21 3.51
C ILE A 297 11.85 10.46 4.08
N GLY A 298 11.62 10.15 5.36
CA GLY A 298 10.42 10.53 6.09
C GLY A 298 10.54 11.95 6.63
N GLY A 299 9.52 12.78 6.42
CA GLY A 299 9.44 14.11 7.00
C GLY A 299 8.68 14.09 8.33
N ILE A 300 9.20 14.78 9.34
CA ILE A 300 8.55 14.97 10.63
C ILE A 300 8.03 16.40 10.72
N ASP A 301 6.77 16.55 11.11
CA ASP A 301 6.06 17.85 11.15
C ASP A 301 6.07 18.58 9.79
N THR A 302 6.03 17.83 8.68
CA THR A 302 6.00 18.34 7.32
C THR A 302 4.68 18.03 6.62
N THR A 303 4.37 18.79 5.58
CA THR A 303 3.23 18.50 4.70
C THR A 303 3.49 17.23 3.88
N GLY A 304 4.67 17.14 3.25
CA GLY A 304 5.15 15.94 2.60
C GLY A 304 5.67 14.95 3.64
N GLN A 305 4.98 13.84 3.86
CA GLN A 305 5.35 12.87 4.89
C GLN A 305 6.47 11.93 4.42
N TRP A 306 6.54 11.66 3.12
CA TRP A 306 7.56 10.81 2.53
C TRP A 306 8.04 11.39 1.21
N PHE A 307 9.35 11.49 1.07
CA PHE A 307 10.05 11.99 -0.11
C PHE A 307 10.80 10.83 -0.74
N PHE A 308 10.36 10.40 -1.92
CA PHE A 308 10.95 9.28 -2.65
C PHE A 308 11.79 9.76 -3.81
N ASP A 309 13.04 9.33 -3.91
CA ASP A 309 13.89 9.53 -5.07
C ASP A 309 13.65 8.41 -6.08
N ILE A 310 12.64 8.60 -6.93
CA ILE A 310 12.23 7.61 -7.93
C ILE A 310 13.36 7.32 -8.91
N SER A 311 14.15 8.33 -9.30
CA SER A 311 15.31 8.13 -10.19
C SER A 311 16.39 7.24 -9.58
N SER A 312 16.59 7.30 -8.26
CA SER A 312 17.51 6.41 -7.55
C SER A 312 16.92 5.02 -7.32
N GLN A 313 15.60 4.93 -7.10
CA GLN A 313 14.91 3.65 -6.93
C GLN A 313 14.81 2.84 -8.24
N MET A 314 14.65 3.54 -9.37
CA MET A 314 14.45 2.95 -10.70
C MET A 314 15.51 3.42 -11.70
N PRO A 315 16.80 3.05 -11.51
CA PRO A 315 17.90 3.56 -12.34
C PRO A 315 17.81 3.13 -13.81
N GLY A 316 17.04 2.09 -14.11
CA GLY A 316 16.78 1.63 -15.47
C GLY A 316 15.61 2.29 -16.18
N LEU A 317 14.89 3.19 -15.50
CA LEU A 317 13.74 3.90 -16.09
C LEU A 317 14.21 4.87 -17.17
N ARG A 318 13.76 4.67 -18.41
CA ARG A 318 14.12 5.49 -19.57
C ARG A 318 12.96 6.40 -19.94
N SER A 319 13.29 7.60 -20.42
CA SER A 319 12.35 8.54 -21.03
C SER A 319 12.35 8.43 -22.55
N ALA A 320 11.34 9.00 -23.18
CA ALA A 320 11.27 9.07 -24.64
C ALA A 320 12.37 9.96 -25.25
N THR A 321 13.02 10.82 -24.46
CA THR A 321 14.07 11.73 -24.95
C THR A 321 15.27 11.76 -24.00
N ALA A 322 16.46 11.89 -24.54
CA ALA A 322 17.72 12.04 -23.78
C ALA A 322 17.69 13.28 -22.83
N LYS A 323 16.88 14.32 -23.14
CA LYS A 323 16.72 15.48 -22.28
C LYS A 323 15.92 15.10 -21.02
N ALA A 324 14.86 14.34 -21.15
CA ALA A 324 14.04 13.88 -20.03
C ALA A 324 14.78 12.85 -19.17
N ASP A 325 15.70 12.04 -19.73
CA ASP A 325 16.58 11.12 -18.96
C ASP A 325 17.52 11.85 -18.00
N ARG A 326 17.75 13.17 -18.19
CA ARG A 326 18.56 13.99 -17.28
C ARG A 326 17.75 14.61 -16.14
N LEU A 327 16.45 14.42 -16.12
CA LEU A 327 15.59 14.94 -15.06
C LEU A 327 15.65 14.02 -13.83
N ARG A 328 15.76 14.62 -12.66
CA ARG A 328 15.56 13.91 -11.40
C ARG A 328 14.09 13.86 -11.06
N HIS A 329 13.56 12.66 -10.88
CA HIS A 329 12.17 12.43 -10.50
C HIS A 329 12.06 12.16 -9.00
N ILE A 330 11.39 13.05 -8.29
CA ILE A 330 11.02 12.91 -6.88
C ILE A 330 9.51 12.75 -6.79
N CYS A 331 9.06 11.87 -5.92
CA CYS A 331 7.64 11.77 -5.56
C CYS A 331 7.46 12.04 -4.08
N VAL A 332 6.63 13.04 -3.75
CA VAL A 332 6.27 13.37 -2.37
C VAL A 332 4.89 12.81 -2.08
N VAL A 333 4.78 12.06 -0.99
CA VAL A 333 3.53 11.39 -0.58
C VAL A 333 2.94 12.08 0.63
N ILE A 334 1.64 12.36 0.55
CA ILE A 334 0.82 12.88 1.64
C ILE A 334 -0.29 11.87 1.93
N SER A 335 -0.14 11.14 3.01
CA SER A 335 -1.17 10.23 3.54
C SER A 335 -2.24 11.03 4.25
N ASN A 336 -3.49 10.54 4.22
CA ASN A 336 -4.65 11.21 4.80
C ASN A 336 -4.65 12.71 4.48
N ASP A 337 -4.53 13.03 3.17
CA ASP A 337 -4.38 14.42 2.74
C ASP A 337 -5.63 15.26 3.07
N GLU A 338 -5.55 15.95 4.19
CA GLU A 338 -6.49 16.95 4.71
C GLU A 338 -5.88 18.37 4.71
N THR A 339 -4.79 18.59 3.95
CA THR A 339 -4.05 19.86 3.93
C THR A 339 -4.86 21.05 3.43
N GLY A 340 -5.90 20.81 2.62
CA GLY A 340 -6.66 21.84 1.92
C GLY A 340 -5.90 22.51 0.78
N LEU A 341 -4.60 22.21 0.60
CA LEU A 341 -3.78 22.76 -0.48
C LEU A 341 -4.03 22.02 -1.79
N GLN A 342 -3.98 22.75 -2.90
CA GLN A 342 -4.19 22.20 -4.24
C GLN A 342 -3.28 22.90 -5.27
N GLY A 343 -3.04 22.24 -6.42
CA GLY A 343 -2.32 22.83 -7.55
C GLY A 343 -0.97 23.42 -7.16
N ASP A 344 -0.70 24.63 -7.64
CA ASP A 344 0.59 25.31 -7.46
C ASP A 344 0.93 25.59 -5.99
N ALA A 345 -0.07 25.83 -5.13
CA ALA A 345 0.17 26.05 -3.70
C ALA A 345 0.71 24.78 -3.00
N LEU A 346 0.18 23.61 -3.36
CA LEU A 346 0.69 22.34 -2.84
C LEU A 346 2.08 22.03 -3.38
N ILE A 347 2.32 22.27 -4.68
CA ILE A 347 3.64 22.10 -5.31
C ILE A 347 4.67 23.02 -4.65
N ALA A 348 4.36 24.30 -4.48
CA ALA A 348 5.26 25.25 -3.84
C ALA A 348 5.61 24.83 -2.40
N ARG A 349 4.62 24.35 -1.64
CA ARG A 349 4.82 23.89 -0.26
C ARG A 349 5.80 22.73 -0.21
N VAL A 350 5.59 21.69 -1.00
CA VAL A 350 6.47 20.50 -0.99
C VAL A 350 7.86 20.79 -1.58
N CYS A 351 7.98 21.72 -2.54
CA CYS A 351 9.26 22.19 -3.03
C CYS A 351 10.06 22.91 -1.93
N SER A 352 9.42 23.78 -1.16
CA SER A 352 10.07 24.45 -0.01
C SER A 352 10.55 23.46 1.04
N GLU A 353 9.83 22.35 1.25
CA GLU A 353 10.27 21.27 2.17
C GLU A 353 11.47 20.50 1.58
N LEU A 354 11.50 20.26 0.25
CA LEU A 354 12.66 19.67 -0.43
C LEU A 354 13.91 20.57 -0.33
N ASP A 355 13.75 21.90 -0.40
CA ASP A 355 14.84 22.85 -0.15
C ASP A 355 15.37 22.70 1.29
N GLY A 356 14.47 22.59 2.27
CA GLY A 356 14.83 22.34 3.68
C GLY A 356 15.59 21.04 3.90
N ILE A 357 15.22 19.98 3.17
CA ILE A 357 15.92 18.68 3.18
C ILE A 357 17.35 18.80 2.58
N GLY A 358 17.69 19.92 1.95
CA GLY A 358 18.96 20.11 1.26
C GLY A 358 19.05 19.38 -0.09
N ALA A 359 17.89 19.07 -0.67
CA ALA A 359 17.81 18.38 -1.94
C ALA A 359 18.06 19.31 -3.14
N THR A 360 17.92 20.62 -2.94
CA THR A 360 18.08 21.65 -3.96
C THR A 360 19.19 22.63 -3.56
N ASP A 361 19.92 23.16 -4.52
CA ASP A 361 21.09 24.05 -4.32
C ASP A 361 20.94 25.40 -5.05
N GLY A 362 19.74 25.85 -5.29
CA GLY A 362 19.49 27.11 -6.02
C GLY A 362 19.76 27.07 -7.52
N SER A 363 20.54 26.10 -8.03
CA SER A 363 20.69 25.83 -9.48
C SER A 363 19.59 24.91 -10.01
N CYS A 364 18.91 24.24 -9.10
CA CYS A 364 17.84 23.29 -9.36
C CYS A 364 16.57 24.00 -9.88
N LYS A 365 16.00 23.51 -10.97
CA LYS A 365 14.78 24.06 -11.55
C LYS A 365 13.73 22.98 -11.70
N LEU A 366 12.52 23.23 -11.19
CA LEU A 366 11.36 22.41 -11.45
C LEU A 366 11.02 22.48 -12.93
N HIS A 367 11.08 21.34 -13.62
CA HIS A 367 10.77 21.23 -15.05
C HIS A 367 9.31 20.87 -15.29
N HIS A 368 8.77 19.95 -14.47
CA HIS A 368 7.39 19.47 -14.57
C HIS A 368 6.91 19.00 -13.20
N ALA A 369 5.62 19.15 -12.95
CA ALA A 369 4.95 18.62 -11.78
C ALA A 369 3.62 17.95 -12.18
N ARG A 370 3.29 16.86 -11.48
CA ARG A 370 2.00 16.16 -11.61
C ARG A 370 1.50 15.76 -10.24
N ILE A 371 0.30 16.19 -9.88
CA ILE A 371 -0.40 15.74 -8.68
C ILE A 371 -1.32 14.58 -9.07
N VAL A 372 -1.20 13.47 -8.38
CA VAL A 372 -2.07 12.30 -8.51
C VAL A 372 -2.73 12.06 -7.16
N SER A 373 -4.00 12.41 -7.04
CA SER A 373 -4.78 12.22 -5.81
C SER A 373 -5.71 11.02 -5.96
N GLU A 374 -5.52 10.00 -5.12
CA GLU A 374 -6.43 8.87 -4.99
C GLU A 374 -7.41 9.17 -3.83
N HIS A 375 -8.63 9.57 -4.17
CA HIS A 375 -9.64 9.98 -3.19
C HIS A 375 -10.17 8.81 -2.33
N HIS A 376 -10.04 7.60 -2.82
CA HIS A 376 -10.49 6.37 -2.15
C HIS A 376 -9.31 5.40 -2.00
N ALA A 377 -8.17 5.92 -1.51
CA ALA A 377 -6.93 5.16 -1.43
C ALA A 377 -7.02 3.99 -0.44
N THR A 378 -7.62 4.20 0.72
CA THR A 378 -7.78 3.18 1.76
C THR A 378 -9.19 3.26 2.35
N ALA A 379 -9.75 2.12 2.73
CA ALA A 379 -10.96 2.07 3.56
C ALA A 379 -10.56 2.10 5.03
N SER A 380 -11.27 2.90 5.83
CA SER A 380 -11.08 2.94 7.29
C SER A 380 -11.54 1.65 7.93
N VAL A 381 -10.86 1.23 9.00
CA VAL A 381 -11.27 0.07 9.81
C VAL A 381 -12.56 0.39 10.55
N THR A 382 -13.55 -0.48 10.44
CA THR A 382 -14.85 -0.31 11.11
C THR A 382 -15.15 -1.48 12.04
N ALA A 383 -15.36 -1.19 13.33
CA ALA A 383 -15.84 -2.19 14.27
C ALA A 383 -17.29 -2.56 13.92
N GLY A 384 -17.55 -3.81 13.56
CA GLY A 384 -18.88 -4.30 13.18
C GLY A 384 -19.02 -4.69 11.69
N GLY A 385 -17.95 -4.61 10.93
CA GLY A 385 -17.90 -5.05 9.55
C GLY A 385 -18.46 -4.04 8.55
N SER A 386 -18.45 -4.44 7.28
CA SER A 386 -18.91 -3.61 6.16
C SER A 386 -20.43 -3.40 6.14
N GLY A 387 -21.20 -4.24 6.84
CA GLY A 387 -22.64 -4.33 6.67
C GLY A 387 -23.10 -4.66 5.24
N LEU A 388 -22.17 -5.09 4.39
CA LEU A 388 -22.42 -5.39 2.98
C LEU A 388 -23.23 -6.68 2.85
N GLN A 389 -24.46 -6.58 2.40
CA GLN A 389 -25.27 -7.74 2.04
C GLN A 389 -24.99 -8.10 0.57
N ILE A 390 -24.14 -9.10 0.37
CA ILE A 390 -23.84 -9.66 -0.95
C ILE A 390 -24.83 -10.77 -1.31
N PRO A 391 -25.04 -11.08 -2.59
CA PRO A 391 -25.87 -12.20 -3.01
C PRO A 391 -25.45 -13.51 -2.34
N GLN A 392 -26.40 -14.30 -1.89
CA GLN A 392 -26.13 -15.55 -1.18
C GLN A 392 -25.22 -16.48 -2.00
N GLY A 393 -24.22 -17.08 -1.33
CA GLY A 393 -23.24 -17.96 -1.98
C GLY A 393 -22.06 -17.25 -2.64
N THR A 394 -22.11 -15.91 -2.77
CA THR A 394 -20.95 -15.13 -3.24
C THR A 394 -19.87 -15.09 -2.15
N ILE A 395 -18.61 -15.18 -2.55
CA ILE A 395 -17.47 -15.08 -1.63
C ILE A 395 -17.03 -13.62 -1.52
N ASP A 396 -17.02 -13.10 -0.30
CA ASP A 396 -16.60 -11.72 0.00
C ASP A 396 -15.07 -11.65 0.12
N ALA A 397 -14.44 -10.96 -0.82
CA ALA A 397 -13.05 -10.55 -0.79
C ALA A 397 -12.89 -9.03 -0.91
N CYS A 398 -13.96 -8.29 -0.62
CA CYS A 398 -13.95 -6.82 -0.66
C CYS A 398 -13.00 -6.24 0.37
N GLU A 399 -12.55 -5.02 0.09
CA GLU A 399 -11.73 -4.28 1.05
C GLU A 399 -12.62 -3.64 2.13
N ALA A 400 -12.87 -4.40 3.17
CA ALA A 400 -13.62 -3.99 4.35
C ALA A 400 -12.84 -4.42 5.61
N PRO A 401 -11.74 -3.71 5.95
CA PRO A 401 -10.85 -4.14 7.03
C PRO A 401 -11.58 -4.12 8.37
N GLN A 402 -11.36 -5.20 9.14
CA GLN A 402 -11.85 -5.37 10.49
C GLN A 402 -10.75 -4.99 11.51
N PRO A 403 -11.12 -4.67 12.77
CA PRO A 403 -10.13 -4.48 13.82
C PRO A 403 -9.19 -5.68 13.96
N GLY A 404 -7.89 -5.42 13.85
CA GLY A 404 -6.84 -6.45 13.85
C GLY A 404 -6.37 -6.89 12.47
N ASP A 405 -7.11 -6.57 11.41
CA ASP A 405 -6.65 -6.81 10.05
C ASP A 405 -5.46 -5.90 9.70
N ILE A 406 -4.59 -6.40 8.83
CA ILE A 406 -3.57 -5.56 8.20
C ILE A 406 -4.28 -4.53 7.31
N PRO A 407 -3.88 -3.24 7.38
CA PRO A 407 -4.50 -2.18 6.58
C PRO A 407 -4.38 -2.43 5.08
N ALA A 408 -4.97 -1.55 4.27
CA ALA A 408 -4.99 -1.62 2.81
C ALA A 408 -3.57 -1.56 2.21
N THR A 409 -2.87 -2.67 2.23
CA THR A 409 -1.52 -2.87 1.68
C THR A 409 -1.55 -3.87 0.52
N ILE A 410 -0.45 -3.95 -0.23
CA ILE A 410 -0.24 -5.00 -1.24
C ILE A 410 -0.41 -6.39 -0.60
N GLU A 411 0.19 -6.62 0.58
CA GLU A 411 0.10 -7.89 1.31
C GLU A 411 -1.33 -8.24 1.69
N SER A 412 -2.09 -7.30 2.23
CA SER A 412 -3.48 -7.56 2.61
C SER A 412 -4.35 -7.92 1.41
N ALA A 413 -4.11 -7.29 0.26
CA ALA A 413 -4.85 -7.59 -0.97
C ALA A 413 -4.54 -9.01 -1.49
N VAL A 414 -3.26 -9.38 -1.53
CA VAL A 414 -2.83 -10.73 -1.95
C VAL A 414 -3.35 -11.80 -0.98
N ARG A 415 -3.28 -11.56 0.33
CA ARG A 415 -3.76 -12.46 1.38
C ARG A 415 -5.28 -12.67 1.30
N ARG A 416 -6.07 -11.61 1.11
CA ARG A 416 -7.52 -11.73 0.89
C ARG A 416 -7.85 -12.55 -0.34
N GLY A 417 -7.16 -12.32 -1.47
CA GLY A 417 -7.35 -13.09 -2.68
C GLY A 417 -7.05 -14.59 -2.48
N LYS A 418 -5.96 -14.92 -1.80
CA LYS A 418 -5.60 -16.29 -1.43
C LYS A 418 -6.66 -16.95 -0.53
N THR A 419 -7.17 -16.22 0.44
CA THR A 419 -8.23 -16.70 1.36
C THR A 419 -9.54 -16.94 0.58
N ALA A 420 -9.95 -16.00 -0.26
CA ALA A 420 -11.14 -16.13 -1.08
C ALA A 420 -11.06 -17.31 -2.06
N ALA A 421 -9.88 -17.53 -2.67
CA ALA A 421 -9.66 -18.70 -3.51
C ALA A 421 -9.80 -20.02 -2.74
N ASN A 422 -9.33 -20.08 -1.50
CA ASN A 422 -9.49 -21.26 -0.63
C ASN A 422 -10.97 -21.52 -0.33
N GLN A 423 -11.72 -20.49 0.03
CA GLN A 423 -13.16 -20.59 0.29
C GLN A 423 -13.93 -21.04 -0.96
N CYS A 424 -13.61 -20.44 -2.12
CA CYS A 424 -14.21 -20.79 -3.40
C CYS A 424 -13.95 -22.24 -3.77
N TYR A 425 -12.73 -22.70 -3.63
CA TYR A 425 -12.37 -24.09 -3.91
C TYR A 425 -13.14 -25.07 -3.03
N LEU A 426 -13.25 -24.79 -1.72
CA LEU A 426 -14.02 -25.63 -0.79
C LEU A 426 -15.53 -25.63 -1.13
N GLN A 427 -16.09 -24.50 -1.54
CA GLN A 427 -17.49 -24.40 -1.99
C GLN A 427 -17.77 -25.21 -3.26
N LEU A 428 -16.81 -25.22 -4.20
CA LEU A 428 -16.94 -25.99 -5.45
C LEU A 428 -16.71 -27.49 -5.25
N ALA A 429 -15.98 -27.90 -4.22
CA ALA A 429 -15.66 -29.30 -3.92
C ALA A 429 -16.78 -30.02 -3.15
N ASN A 430 -17.70 -29.29 -2.52
CA ASN A 430 -18.87 -29.82 -1.81
C ASN A 430 -20.11 -29.83 -2.70
#